data_75a1549f76c3cb0ebcbebfbed746b3f2
#
_entry.id   75a1549f76c3cb0ebcbebfbed746b3f2
#
_cell.length_a   1.000
_cell.length_b   1.000
_cell.length_c   1.000
_cell.angle_alpha   90.00
_cell.angle_beta   90.00
_cell.angle_gamma   90.00
#
_symmetry.space_group_name_H-M   'P 1'
#
loop_
_entity.id
_entity.type
_entity.pdbx_description
1 polymer ?
#
loop_
_entity_poly.entity_id
_entity_poly.type
_entity_poly.pdbx_seq_one_letter_code
_entity_poly.pdbx_strand_id
1 'polypeptide(L)'
;MIQTSSSLKQSAVEKSPVIVELRNVTKSFTVAGGSEMKVLDQIDLAVHEGELLALLGQSGSGKSTILRCLTGLATPTSGRVLCYGQPMEGINPHASVVFQTFALYPWLTVEQNVAVGLMAKNLPRAERDAAVEKAIELIGLSNYHAAYPREISGGMRQRVGIARALVSEPAILCLDEAFSALDVLTAENLRHEMITLWHRKDATLKSVFMVTHNIEEAVEMATRICILFPRPGRLGLVLENNLPYPRDSKSPEFQSLVRTIHETITTLTLPDHPPEPAIVSGAPISRARNRMESIPYVPVGQILGLLSILRDTPDLTNIYDISNEIGKEFGETIGIVKAAEILELVDTPKNDVRLTELGQSFLSADRLGRRLIFSDQIHNLRIFHIIIEYLRLQDEVEADQILKDIASALPYDNPEKILQTMVAWGRYAGIMDFNASARTVFVLKDDADHAPSV
;
A
#
# COMPACT_ATOMS: atom_id res chain seq x y z
N MET A 1 2.02 27.20 7.14
CA MET A 1 1.43 27.48 5.81
C MET A 1 1.92 26.39 4.88
N ILE A 2 1.12 25.39 4.64
CA ILE A 2 1.40 24.29 3.71
C ILE A 2 1.04 24.83 2.33
N GLN A 3 2.03 25.04 1.48
CA GLN A 3 1.80 25.46 0.09
C GLN A 3 1.25 24.28 -0.68
N THR A 4 -0.02 24.37 -1.07
CA THR A 4 -0.66 23.49 -2.04
C THR A 4 0.04 23.60 -3.40
N SER A 5 0.04 22.53 -4.14
CA SER A 5 0.77 22.11 -5.35
C SER A 5 1.00 23.11 -6.51
N SER A 6 0.84 24.40 -6.34
CA SER A 6 1.02 25.37 -7.43
C SER A 6 2.20 26.33 -7.29
N SER A 7 3.06 26.19 -6.27
CA SER A 7 4.19 27.12 -6.07
C SER A 7 5.42 26.53 -5.38
N LEU A 8 5.71 25.22 -5.58
CA LEU A 8 6.99 24.64 -5.15
C LEU A 8 8.07 25.07 -6.13
N LYS A 9 9.13 25.68 -5.61
CA LYS A 9 10.31 26.14 -6.40
C LYS A 9 10.84 24.95 -7.19
N GLN A 10 10.95 25.12 -8.49
CA GLN A 10 11.55 24.19 -9.44
C GLN A 10 12.98 23.82 -8.99
N SER A 11 13.21 22.55 -8.77
CA SER A 11 14.48 21.99 -8.31
C SER A 11 15.46 21.73 -9.48
N ALA A 12 16.72 21.43 -9.15
CA ALA A 12 17.74 21.08 -10.15
C ALA A 12 17.39 19.83 -10.96
N VAL A 13 16.54 18.94 -10.45
CA VAL A 13 16.05 17.71 -11.11
C VAL A 13 15.14 18.03 -12.31
N GLU A 14 14.41 19.15 -12.29
CA GLU A 14 13.58 19.58 -13.44
C GLU A 14 14.35 19.86 -14.74
N LYS A 15 15.67 19.95 -14.69
CA LYS A 15 16.52 20.15 -15.88
C LYS A 15 16.98 18.86 -16.55
N SER A 16 16.80 17.71 -15.91
CA SER A 16 17.20 16.41 -16.47
C SER A 16 16.14 15.87 -17.44
N PRO A 17 16.52 15.15 -18.51
CA PRO A 17 15.58 14.55 -19.44
C PRO A 17 14.58 13.63 -18.73
N VAL A 18 13.32 13.69 -19.16
CA VAL A 18 12.26 12.79 -18.67
C VAL A 18 12.34 11.48 -19.43
N ILE A 19 12.51 10.36 -18.72
CA ILE A 19 12.52 9.01 -19.31
C ILE A 19 11.07 8.56 -19.56
N VAL A 20 10.21 8.66 -18.52
CA VAL A 20 8.81 8.25 -18.62
C VAL A 20 7.93 9.20 -17.83
N GLU A 21 6.75 9.47 -18.35
CA GLU A 21 5.80 10.42 -17.77
C GLU A 21 4.37 9.88 -17.90
N LEU A 22 3.64 9.91 -16.80
CA LEU A 22 2.19 9.73 -16.77
C LEU A 22 1.54 11.10 -16.76
N ARG A 23 0.63 11.37 -17.71
CA ARG A 23 -0.14 12.62 -17.79
C ARG A 23 -1.61 12.35 -17.60
N ASN A 24 -2.16 12.88 -16.51
CA ASN A 24 -3.57 12.78 -16.14
C ASN A 24 -4.09 11.33 -16.22
N VAL A 25 -3.28 10.38 -15.73
CA VAL A 25 -3.59 8.95 -15.84
C VAL A 25 -4.63 8.54 -14.82
N THR A 26 -5.74 7.99 -15.32
CA THR A 26 -6.78 7.35 -14.51
C THR A 26 -6.85 5.86 -14.87
N LYS A 27 -7.01 4.98 -13.87
CA LYS A 27 -7.19 3.54 -14.07
C LYS A 27 -8.34 3.02 -13.26
N SER A 28 -9.32 2.42 -13.96
CA SER A 28 -10.42 1.66 -13.38
C SER A 28 -10.32 0.19 -13.76
N PHE A 29 -10.89 -0.67 -12.93
CA PHE A 29 -11.05 -2.10 -13.18
C PHE A 29 -12.53 -2.47 -13.00
N THR A 30 -13.01 -3.38 -13.84
CA THR A 30 -14.34 -3.97 -13.67
C THR A 30 -14.28 -5.02 -12.55
N VAL A 31 -15.11 -4.86 -11.54
CA VAL A 31 -15.21 -5.83 -10.42
C VAL A 31 -16.41 -6.75 -10.60
N ALA A 32 -16.49 -7.80 -9.77
CA ALA A 32 -17.60 -8.72 -9.75
C ALA A 32 -18.95 -7.95 -9.64
N GLY A 33 -19.90 -8.25 -10.51
CA GLY A 33 -21.17 -7.50 -10.62
C GLY A 33 -21.19 -6.39 -11.67
N GLY A 34 -20.09 -6.17 -12.44
CA GLY A 34 -20.05 -5.24 -13.59
C GLY A 34 -19.85 -3.77 -13.22
N SER A 35 -19.67 -3.44 -11.93
CA SER A 35 -19.33 -2.09 -11.50
C SER A 35 -17.84 -1.78 -11.76
N GLU A 36 -17.54 -0.50 -11.99
CA GLU A 36 -16.18 -0.02 -12.17
C GLU A 36 -15.62 0.47 -10.83
N MET A 37 -14.45 -0.05 -10.45
CA MET A 37 -13.65 0.43 -9.31
C MET A 37 -12.50 1.29 -9.84
N LYS A 38 -12.51 2.60 -9.51
CA LYS A 38 -11.43 3.51 -9.85
C LYS A 38 -10.28 3.33 -8.86
N VAL A 39 -9.14 2.82 -9.36
CA VAL A 39 -7.93 2.57 -8.56
C VAL A 39 -6.97 3.76 -8.59
N LEU A 40 -6.81 4.43 -9.74
CA LEU A 40 -5.99 5.63 -9.89
C LEU A 40 -6.85 6.77 -10.43
N ASP A 41 -6.62 7.97 -9.94
CA ASP A 41 -7.36 9.17 -10.35
C ASP A 41 -6.41 10.34 -10.63
N GLN A 42 -6.33 10.71 -11.92
CA GLN A 42 -5.60 11.87 -12.43
C GLN A 42 -4.13 11.92 -11.94
N ILE A 43 -3.37 10.85 -12.17
CA ILE A 43 -1.96 10.77 -11.80
C ILE A 43 -1.11 11.53 -12.83
N ASP A 44 -0.36 12.52 -12.35
CA ASP A 44 0.70 13.21 -13.06
C ASP A 44 2.04 12.88 -12.38
N LEU A 45 2.92 12.12 -13.05
CA LEU A 45 4.19 11.66 -12.50
C LEU A 45 5.23 11.56 -13.60
N ALA A 46 6.37 12.22 -13.44
CA ALA A 46 7.52 12.10 -14.33
C ALA A 46 8.71 11.47 -13.61
N VAL A 47 9.43 10.59 -14.30
CA VAL A 47 10.70 10.00 -13.86
C VAL A 47 11.80 10.57 -14.74
N HIS A 48 12.79 11.20 -14.10
CA HIS A 48 13.90 11.88 -14.77
C HIS A 48 15.18 11.04 -14.80
N GLU A 49 16.07 11.34 -15.73
CA GLU A 49 17.42 10.78 -15.72
C GLU A 49 18.19 11.25 -14.47
N GLY A 50 18.94 10.35 -13.87
CA GLY A 50 19.76 10.64 -12.68
C GLY A 50 18.98 10.66 -11.36
N GLU A 51 17.71 10.20 -11.32
CA GLU A 51 16.97 10.10 -10.06
C GLU A 51 16.67 8.67 -9.63
N LEU A 52 16.61 8.48 -8.34
CA LEU A 52 15.95 7.33 -7.71
C LEU A 52 14.64 7.84 -7.11
N LEU A 53 13.53 7.51 -7.75
CA LEU A 53 12.19 7.94 -7.34
C LEU A 53 11.51 6.83 -6.53
N ALA A 54 11.16 7.12 -5.28
CA ALA A 54 10.33 6.23 -4.47
C ALA A 54 8.85 6.65 -4.52
N LEU A 55 7.97 5.71 -4.82
CA LEU A 55 6.54 5.84 -4.66
C LEU A 55 6.13 5.15 -3.36
N LEU A 56 5.85 5.95 -2.34
CA LEU A 56 5.48 5.51 -1.01
C LEU A 56 3.96 5.55 -0.84
N GLY A 57 3.38 4.57 -0.18
CA GLY A 57 1.94 4.57 0.12
C GLY A 57 1.49 3.26 0.76
N GLN A 58 0.30 3.28 1.36
CA GLN A 58 -0.29 2.11 2.00
C GLN A 58 -0.54 0.96 1.01
N SER A 59 -0.64 -0.26 1.52
CA SER A 59 -1.06 -1.41 0.71
C SER A 59 -2.44 -1.15 0.08
N GLY A 60 -2.58 -1.49 -1.21
CA GLY A 60 -3.81 -1.23 -1.96
C GLY A 60 -4.04 0.21 -2.42
N SER A 61 -3.10 1.14 -2.24
CA SER A 61 -3.22 2.52 -2.74
C SER A 61 -3.09 2.66 -4.26
N GLY A 62 -2.68 1.62 -4.98
CA GLY A 62 -2.51 1.65 -6.43
C GLY A 62 -1.06 1.78 -6.91
N LYS A 63 -0.05 1.65 -6.03
CA LYS A 63 1.39 1.74 -6.35
C LYS A 63 1.80 0.82 -7.51
N SER A 64 1.53 -0.48 -7.38
CA SER A 64 1.85 -1.46 -8.44
C SER A 64 1.05 -1.20 -9.73
N THR A 65 -0.12 -0.54 -9.63
CA THR A 65 -0.88 -0.13 -10.82
C THR A 65 -0.17 1.01 -11.56
N ILE A 66 0.39 2.00 -10.83
CA ILE A 66 1.22 3.05 -11.42
C ILE A 66 2.46 2.43 -12.09
N LEU A 67 3.17 1.53 -11.40
CA LEU A 67 4.32 0.84 -11.95
C LEU A 67 3.95 0.08 -13.24
N ARG A 68 2.83 -0.64 -13.25
CA ARG A 68 2.34 -1.35 -14.44
C ARG A 68 1.97 -0.42 -15.58
N CYS A 69 1.40 0.76 -15.31
CA CYS A 69 1.15 1.76 -16.35
C CYS A 69 2.46 2.32 -16.92
N LEU A 70 3.43 2.64 -16.05
CA LEU A 70 4.74 3.17 -16.41
C LEU A 70 5.55 2.19 -17.28
N THR A 71 5.43 0.90 -16.99
CA THR A 71 6.12 -0.17 -17.74
C THR A 71 5.34 -0.69 -18.94
N GLY A 72 4.10 -0.23 -19.14
CA GLY A 72 3.22 -0.67 -20.22
C GLY A 72 2.57 -2.04 -19.99
N LEU A 73 2.69 -2.61 -18.80
CA LEU A 73 2.00 -3.83 -18.40
C LEU A 73 0.50 -3.63 -18.15
N ALA A 74 0.07 -2.37 -17.98
CA ALA A 74 -1.33 -1.99 -17.89
C ALA A 74 -1.60 -0.72 -18.69
N THR A 75 -2.63 -0.71 -19.51
CA THR A 75 -3.07 0.47 -20.24
C THR A 75 -3.96 1.34 -19.32
N PRO A 76 -3.73 2.67 -19.22
CA PRO A 76 -4.65 3.58 -18.55
C PRO A 76 -6.06 3.51 -19.09
N THR A 77 -7.07 3.77 -18.26
CA THR A 77 -8.46 3.94 -18.69
C THR A 77 -8.64 5.31 -19.38
N SER A 78 -7.94 6.34 -18.88
CA SER A 78 -7.82 7.65 -19.52
C SER A 78 -6.48 8.29 -19.17
N GLY A 79 -6.12 9.38 -19.84
CA GLY A 79 -4.79 9.97 -19.80
C GLY A 79 -3.82 9.27 -20.75
N ARG A 80 -2.53 9.51 -20.60
CA ARG A 80 -1.49 8.94 -21.47
C ARG A 80 -0.18 8.74 -20.74
N VAL A 81 0.59 7.76 -21.23
CA VAL A 81 1.97 7.54 -20.79
C VAL A 81 2.89 7.93 -21.93
N LEU A 82 3.93 8.68 -21.61
CA LEU A 82 4.95 9.11 -22.59
C LEU A 82 6.29 8.48 -22.18
N CYS A 83 7.05 8.04 -23.18
CA CYS A 83 8.43 7.59 -23.01
C CYS A 83 9.33 8.49 -23.86
N TYR A 84 10.30 9.16 -23.25
CA TYR A 84 11.11 10.20 -23.88
C TYR A 84 10.28 11.22 -24.70
N GLY A 85 9.14 11.64 -24.12
CA GLY A 85 8.21 12.61 -24.71
C GLY A 85 7.30 12.05 -25.82
N GLN A 86 7.45 10.79 -26.22
CA GLN A 86 6.62 10.14 -27.23
C GLN A 86 5.51 9.29 -26.58
N PRO A 87 4.28 9.29 -27.12
CA PRO A 87 3.23 8.40 -26.65
C PRO A 87 3.70 6.94 -26.64
N MET A 88 3.47 6.26 -25.53
CA MET A 88 3.87 4.86 -25.36
C MET A 88 2.68 3.94 -25.65
N GLU A 89 2.88 3.00 -26.58
CA GLU A 89 1.95 1.93 -26.88
C GLU A 89 2.58 0.58 -26.53
N GLY A 90 1.90 -0.21 -25.69
CA GLY A 90 2.41 -1.52 -25.25
C GLY A 90 3.52 -1.42 -24.20
N ILE A 91 4.45 -2.37 -24.21
CA ILE A 91 5.54 -2.50 -23.23
C ILE A 91 6.58 -1.43 -23.44
N ASN A 92 7.03 -0.81 -22.35
CA ASN A 92 8.13 0.16 -22.36
C ASN A 92 9.47 -0.55 -22.63
N PRO A 93 10.12 -0.31 -23.79
CA PRO A 93 11.36 -1.01 -24.14
C PRO A 93 12.57 -0.55 -23.33
N HIS A 94 12.46 0.56 -22.61
CA HIS A 94 13.52 1.16 -21.80
C HIS A 94 13.38 0.80 -20.31
N ALA A 95 12.32 0.05 -19.91
CA ALA A 95 12.05 -0.31 -18.55
C ALA A 95 12.18 -1.82 -18.30
N SER A 96 12.76 -2.19 -17.16
CA SER A 96 12.71 -3.55 -16.63
C SER A 96 12.13 -3.58 -15.24
N VAL A 97 11.51 -4.71 -14.86
CA VAL A 97 10.81 -4.86 -13.59
C VAL A 97 11.42 -5.96 -12.74
N VAL A 98 11.65 -5.65 -11.47
CA VAL A 98 11.95 -6.62 -10.41
C VAL A 98 10.68 -6.76 -9.57
N PHE A 99 10.09 -7.95 -9.55
CA PHE A 99 8.85 -8.25 -8.86
C PHE A 99 9.07 -8.65 -7.40
N GLN A 100 8.10 -8.40 -6.55
CA GLN A 100 8.09 -8.76 -5.13
C GLN A 100 8.33 -10.25 -4.88
N THR A 101 7.76 -11.14 -5.70
CA THR A 101 7.84 -12.60 -5.55
C THR A 101 8.98 -13.23 -6.33
N PHE A 102 10.05 -12.48 -6.66
CA PHE A 102 11.19 -12.88 -7.48
C PHE A 102 10.81 -13.29 -8.91
N ALA A 103 9.65 -13.89 -9.13
CA ALA A 103 9.11 -14.36 -10.41
C ALA A 103 10.11 -15.20 -11.23
N LEU A 104 10.93 -16.03 -10.56
CA LEU A 104 11.85 -16.95 -11.21
C LEU A 104 11.10 -18.17 -11.72
N TYR A 105 11.54 -18.68 -12.86
CA TYR A 105 11.08 -19.95 -13.40
C TYR A 105 11.74 -21.10 -12.60
N PRO A 106 10.99 -21.89 -11.83
CA PRO A 106 11.57 -22.89 -10.92
C PRO A 106 12.27 -24.06 -11.63
N TRP A 107 11.96 -24.26 -12.90
CA TRP A 107 12.55 -25.30 -13.78
C TRP A 107 13.76 -24.84 -14.58
N LEU A 108 14.13 -23.56 -14.49
CA LEU A 108 15.33 -22.99 -15.12
C LEU A 108 16.43 -22.77 -14.08
N THR A 109 17.68 -22.93 -14.50
CA THR A 109 18.87 -22.60 -13.69
C THR A 109 18.98 -21.07 -13.48
N VAL A 110 19.91 -20.63 -12.65
CA VAL A 110 20.25 -19.19 -12.46
C VAL A 110 20.60 -18.55 -13.80
N GLU A 111 21.54 -19.15 -14.55
CA GLU A 111 21.96 -18.67 -15.88
C GLU A 111 20.77 -18.57 -16.84
N GLN A 112 19.96 -19.60 -16.92
CA GLN A 112 18.78 -19.62 -17.78
C GLN A 112 17.73 -18.57 -17.36
N ASN A 113 17.50 -18.38 -16.06
CA ASN A 113 16.59 -17.34 -15.55
C ASN A 113 17.08 -15.93 -15.94
N VAL A 114 18.38 -15.66 -15.83
CA VAL A 114 18.96 -14.38 -16.28
C VAL A 114 18.83 -14.22 -17.79
N ALA A 115 19.11 -15.27 -18.56
CA ALA A 115 19.01 -15.25 -20.02
C ALA A 115 17.59 -14.92 -20.56
N VAL A 116 16.53 -15.21 -19.78
CA VAL A 116 15.15 -14.82 -20.13
C VAL A 116 15.04 -13.31 -20.40
N GLY A 117 15.79 -12.47 -19.65
CA GLY A 117 15.78 -11.02 -19.84
C GLY A 117 16.24 -10.56 -21.23
N LEU A 118 16.90 -11.44 -21.99
CA LEU A 118 17.38 -11.16 -23.37
C LEU A 118 16.53 -11.82 -24.46
N MET A 119 15.46 -12.55 -24.11
CA MET A 119 14.69 -13.29 -25.13
C MET A 119 14.06 -12.39 -26.19
N ALA A 120 13.73 -11.14 -25.85
CA ALA A 120 13.18 -10.17 -26.81
C ALA A 120 14.26 -9.52 -27.70
N LYS A 121 15.56 -9.69 -27.37
CA LYS A 121 16.69 -9.17 -28.14
C LYS A 121 17.26 -10.29 -29.00
N ASN A 122 17.25 -10.13 -30.31
CA ASN A 122 17.86 -11.08 -31.27
C ASN A 122 19.39 -10.98 -31.24
N LEU A 123 20.03 -11.32 -30.10
CA LEU A 123 21.48 -11.31 -29.96
C LEU A 123 22.10 -12.63 -30.44
N PRO A 124 23.26 -12.59 -31.08
CA PRO A 124 24.09 -13.78 -31.31
C PRO A 124 24.38 -14.51 -30.01
N ARG A 125 24.47 -15.85 -30.08
CA ARG A 125 24.64 -16.69 -28.88
C ARG A 125 25.81 -16.24 -28.01
N ALA A 126 26.98 -15.97 -28.62
CA ALA A 126 28.17 -15.55 -27.89
C ALA A 126 27.99 -14.23 -27.13
N GLU A 127 27.30 -13.25 -27.73
CA GLU A 127 27.01 -11.96 -27.09
C GLU A 127 26.03 -12.13 -25.95
N ARG A 128 24.97 -12.96 -26.13
CA ARG A 128 24.00 -13.28 -25.10
C ARG A 128 24.66 -13.97 -23.90
N ASP A 129 25.50 -15.00 -24.16
CA ASP A 129 26.16 -15.77 -23.12
C ASP A 129 27.14 -14.87 -22.32
N ALA A 130 27.88 -13.97 -23.02
CA ALA A 130 28.74 -12.99 -22.35
C ALA A 130 27.95 -11.95 -21.51
N ALA A 131 26.78 -11.49 -21.98
CA ALA A 131 25.94 -10.56 -21.21
C ALA A 131 25.36 -11.22 -19.97
N VAL A 132 24.96 -12.49 -20.07
CA VAL A 132 24.44 -13.27 -18.93
C VAL A 132 25.56 -13.49 -17.90
N GLU A 133 26.75 -13.88 -18.33
CA GLU A 133 27.92 -14.05 -17.45
C GLU A 133 28.20 -12.76 -16.65
N LYS A 134 28.32 -11.63 -17.36
CA LYS A 134 28.53 -10.31 -16.76
C LYS A 134 27.45 -9.94 -15.76
N ALA A 135 26.17 -10.26 -16.05
CA ALA A 135 25.06 -9.98 -15.15
C ALA A 135 25.10 -10.86 -13.88
N ILE A 136 25.52 -12.13 -14.00
CA ILE A 136 25.67 -13.05 -12.86
C ILE A 136 26.86 -12.65 -11.98
N GLU A 137 27.97 -12.24 -12.60
CA GLU A 137 29.13 -11.72 -11.89
C GLU A 137 28.77 -10.45 -11.10
N LEU A 138 28.01 -9.52 -11.73
CA LEU A 138 27.56 -8.27 -11.12
C LEU A 138 26.80 -8.47 -9.80
N ILE A 139 26.01 -9.56 -9.68
CA ILE A 139 25.22 -9.90 -8.50
C ILE A 139 25.94 -10.86 -7.54
N GLY A 140 27.23 -11.19 -7.81
CA GLY A 140 28.06 -12.04 -6.95
C GLY A 140 27.63 -13.52 -6.92
N LEU A 141 27.05 -14.05 -7.99
CA LEU A 141 26.60 -15.44 -8.08
C LEU A 141 27.36 -16.31 -9.09
N SER A 142 28.62 -15.96 -9.41
CA SER A 142 29.44 -16.66 -10.40
C SER A 142 29.62 -18.16 -10.14
N ASN A 143 29.46 -18.64 -8.91
CA ASN A 143 29.55 -20.07 -8.57
C ASN A 143 28.21 -20.80 -8.65
N TYR A 144 27.11 -20.15 -9.03
CA TYR A 144 25.75 -20.68 -8.95
C TYR A 144 25.04 -20.78 -10.31
N HIS A 145 25.74 -20.68 -11.44
CA HIS A 145 25.16 -20.70 -12.80
C HIS A 145 24.18 -21.84 -13.03
N ALA A 146 24.58 -23.07 -12.64
CA ALA A 146 23.81 -24.28 -12.84
C ALA A 146 22.80 -24.58 -11.73
N ALA A 147 22.77 -23.78 -10.64
CA ALA A 147 21.84 -23.98 -9.53
C ALA A 147 20.41 -23.62 -9.93
N TYR A 148 19.44 -24.35 -9.39
CA TYR A 148 18.03 -24.05 -9.53
C TYR A 148 17.53 -23.14 -8.40
N PRO A 149 16.43 -22.39 -8.58
CA PRO A 149 15.88 -21.48 -7.56
C PRO A 149 15.65 -22.14 -6.18
N ARG A 150 15.34 -23.43 -6.12
CA ARG A 150 15.15 -24.19 -4.86
C ARG A 150 16.46 -24.45 -4.10
N GLU A 151 17.60 -24.33 -4.77
CA GLU A 151 18.93 -24.65 -4.23
C GLU A 151 19.66 -23.41 -3.70
N ILE A 152 19.05 -22.22 -3.84
CA ILE A 152 19.62 -20.95 -3.43
C ILE A 152 18.72 -20.24 -2.42
N SER A 153 19.29 -19.34 -1.61
CA SER A 153 18.57 -18.57 -0.57
C SER A 153 17.57 -17.56 -1.16
N GLY A 154 16.69 -17.02 -0.30
CA GLY A 154 15.76 -15.94 -0.69
C GLY A 154 16.45 -14.72 -1.29
N GLY A 155 17.50 -14.25 -0.62
CA GLY A 155 18.31 -13.14 -1.11
C GLY A 155 19.01 -13.43 -2.43
N MET A 156 19.54 -14.66 -2.61
CA MET A 156 20.12 -15.07 -3.90
C MET A 156 19.06 -15.12 -5.01
N ARG A 157 17.83 -15.60 -4.72
CA ARG A 157 16.72 -15.54 -5.69
C ARG A 157 16.40 -14.12 -6.11
N GLN A 158 16.40 -13.17 -5.16
CA GLN A 158 16.16 -11.76 -5.48
C GLN A 158 17.27 -11.20 -6.36
N ARG A 159 18.54 -11.48 -6.07
CA ARG A 159 19.66 -11.10 -6.90
C ARG A 159 19.53 -11.64 -8.34
N VAL A 160 19.11 -12.89 -8.52
CA VAL A 160 18.83 -13.45 -9.85
C VAL A 160 17.73 -12.68 -10.57
N GLY A 161 16.67 -12.27 -9.86
CA GLY A 161 15.59 -11.41 -10.40
C GLY A 161 16.13 -10.04 -10.87
N ILE A 162 17.03 -9.45 -10.09
CA ILE A 162 17.72 -8.19 -10.45
C ILE A 162 18.62 -8.38 -11.66
N ALA A 163 19.45 -9.42 -11.70
CA ALA A 163 20.31 -9.71 -12.85
C ALA A 163 19.49 -9.90 -14.12
N ARG A 164 18.37 -10.63 -14.05
CA ARG A 164 17.45 -10.81 -15.17
C ARG A 164 16.88 -9.48 -15.68
N ALA A 165 16.58 -8.54 -14.77
CA ALA A 165 16.12 -7.22 -15.16
C ALA A 165 17.24 -6.35 -15.76
N LEU A 166 18.45 -6.42 -15.21
CA LEU A 166 19.61 -5.62 -15.63
C LEU A 166 20.28 -6.13 -16.90
N VAL A 167 20.22 -7.43 -17.20
CA VAL A 167 20.89 -8.02 -18.39
C VAL A 167 20.38 -7.40 -19.70
N SER A 168 19.17 -6.86 -19.71
CA SER A 168 18.59 -6.15 -20.85
C SER A 168 19.12 -4.71 -20.99
N GLU A 169 19.97 -4.24 -20.06
CA GLU A 169 20.51 -2.88 -20.02
C GLU A 169 19.41 -1.80 -20.11
N PRO A 170 18.45 -1.79 -19.16
CA PRO A 170 17.36 -0.84 -19.18
C PRO A 170 17.82 0.58 -18.83
N ALA A 171 17.13 1.61 -19.35
CA ALA A 171 17.33 2.99 -18.90
C ALA A 171 16.70 3.23 -17.52
N ILE A 172 15.60 2.54 -17.21
CA ILE A 172 14.91 2.63 -15.91
C ILE A 172 14.67 1.23 -15.33
N LEU A 173 15.05 1.02 -14.08
CA LEU A 173 14.73 -0.18 -13.31
C LEU A 173 13.57 0.09 -12.38
N CYS A 174 12.51 -0.70 -12.51
CA CYS A 174 11.32 -0.61 -11.68
C CYS A 174 11.36 -1.71 -10.61
N LEU A 175 11.28 -1.33 -9.35
CA LEU A 175 11.29 -2.22 -8.19
C LEU A 175 9.90 -2.24 -7.56
N ASP A 176 9.19 -3.38 -7.61
CA ASP A 176 7.86 -3.55 -6.98
C ASP A 176 8.02 -4.27 -5.65
N GLU A 177 8.15 -3.52 -4.55
CA GLU A 177 8.36 -4.02 -3.19
C GLU A 177 9.48 -5.07 -3.10
N ALA A 178 10.59 -4.81 -3.81
CA ALA A 178 11.62 -5.79 -4.10
C ALA A 178 12.38 -6.31 -2.87
N PHE A 179 12.30 -5.63 -1.73
CA PHE A 179 13.05 -5.99 -0.51
C PHE A 179 12.16 -6.55 0.61
N SER A 180 10.83 -6.47 0.48
CA SER A 180 9.88 -6.82 1.53
C SER A 180 9.87 -8.30 1.94
N ALA A 181 10.29 -9.21 1.04
CA ALA A 181 10.33 -10.65 1.30
C ALA A 181 11.67 -11.15 1.85
N LEU A 182 12.60 -10.24 2.17
CA LEU A 182 13.95 -10.56 2.63
C LEU A 182 14.10 -10.31 4.14
N ASP A 183 15.03 -11.02 4.76
CA ASP A 183 15.47 -10.66 6.10
C ASP A 183 16.21 -9.31 6.11
N VAL A 184 16.23 -8.64 7.26
CA VAL A 184 16.72 -7.26 7.42
C VAL A 184 18.13 -7.06 6.86
N LEU A 185 19.07 -7.95 7.22
CA LEU A 185 20.47 -7.83 6.79
C LEU A 185 20.64 -8.04 5.27
N THR A 186 19.93 -9.00 4.72
CA THR A 186 19.96 -9.27 3.27
C THR A 186 19.35 -8.10 2.51
N ALA A 187 18.24 -7.54 2.98
CA ALA A 187 17.59 -6.37 2.38
C ALA A 187 18.50 -5.14 2.40
N GLU A 188 19.16 -4.84 3.55
CA GLU A 188 20.09 -3.73 3.72
C GLU A 188 21.27 -3.86 2.74
N ASN A 189 21.94 -5.01 2.69
CA ASN A 189 23.04 -5.24 1.76
C ASN A 189 22.61 -5.06 0.31
N LEU A 190 21.42 -5.56 -0.06
CA LEU A 190 20.94 -5.47 -1.43
C LEU A 190 20.57 -4.02 -1.82
N ARG A 191 20.02 -3.22 -0.89
CA ARG A 191 19.78 -1.79 -1.13
C ARG A 191 21.08 -1.04 -1.37
N HIS A 192 22.13 -1.28 -0.58
CA HIS A 192 23.45 -0.70 -0.78
C HIS A 192 24.06 -1.10 -2.15
N GLU A 193 23.94 -2.36 -2.54
CA GLU A 193 24.37 -2.83 -3.86
C GLU A 193 23.62 -2.09 -4.98
N MET A 194 22.30 -1.94 -4.86
CA MET A 194 21.48 -1.23 -5.85
C MET A 194 21.85 0.25 -5.98
N ILE A 195 22.08 0.94 -4.86
CA ILE A 195 22.56 2.33 -4.85
C ILE A 195 23.93 2.42 -5.53
N THR A 196 24.85 1.49 -5.23
CA THR A 196 26.18 1.42 -5.84
C THR A 196 26.09 1.20 -7.35
N LEU A 197 25.23 0.29 -7.79
CA LEU A 197 24.99 0.01 -9.22
C LEU A 197 24.44 1.23 -9.96
N TRP A 198 23.48 1.93 -9.37
CA TRP A 198 22.89 3.12 -9.96
C TRP A 198 23.88 4.29 -10.08
N HIS A 199 24.82 4.43 -9.12
CA HIS A 199 25.86 5.48 -9.15
C HIS A 199 27.00 5.19 -10.13
N ARG A 200 27.08 4.01 -10.74
CA ARG A 200 28.15 3.69 -11.69
C ARG A 200 28.01 4.51 -12.96
N LYS A 201 29.05 5.27 -13.29
CA LYS A 201 29.09 6.16 -14.46
C LYS A 201 29.05 5.42 -15.80
N ASP A 202 29.45 4.15 -15.83
CA ASP A 202 29.51 3.27 -17.00
C ASP A 202 28.19 2.45 -17.18
N ALA A 203 27.21 2.63 -16.30
CA ALA A 203 25.96 1.90 -16.37
C ALA A 203 24.99 2.52 -17.40
N THR A 204 24.29 1.66 -18.13
CA THR A 204 23.15 2.07 -18.99
C THR A 204 21.95 2.48 -18.17
N LEU A 205 21.88 2.04 -16.91
CA LEU A 205 20.85 2.37 -15.95
C LEU A 205 20.91 3.85 -15.57
N LYS A 206 19.93 4.62 -16.00
CA LYS A 206 19.86 6.06 -15.76
C LYS A 206 19.02 6.40 -14.53
N SER A 207 18.00 5.61 -14.24
CA SER A 207 17.08 5.90 -13.11
C SER A 207 16.52 4.63 -12.51
N VAL A 208 16.09 4.73 -11.26
CA VAL A 208 15.37 3.68 -10.56
C VAL A 208 14.01 4.24 -10.12
N PHE A 209 12.94 3.49 -10.38
CA PHE A 209 11.60 3.74 -9.86
C PHE A 209 11.24 2.64 -8.88
N MET A 210 11.14 2.95 -7.60
CA MET A 210 10.79 1.98 -6.59
C MET A 210 9.42 2.22 -5.98
N VAL A 211 8.71 1.14 -5.78
CA VAL A 211 7.44 1.09 -5.04
C VAL A 211 7.72 0.45 -3.70
N THR A 212 7.37 1.13 -2.63
CA THR A 212 7.51 0.62 -1.26
C THR A 212 6.42 1.15 -0.34
N HIS A 213 6.20 0.47 0.78
CA HIS A 213 5.40 0.94 1.90
C HIS A 213 6.28 1.31 3.11
N ASN A 214 7.58 1.02 3.04
CA ASN A 214 8.55 1.30 4.10
C ASN A 214 9.17 2.69 3.92
N ILE A 215 8.98 3.56 4.92
CA ILE A 215 9.45 4.95 4.88
C ILE A 215 10.97 5.02 4.99
N GLU A 216 11.59 4.21 5.85
CA GLU A 216 13.04 4.20 6.03
C GLU A 216 13.75 3.77 4.74
N GLU A 217 13.22 2.75 4.07
CA GLU A 217 13.70 2.30 2.77
C GLU A 217 13.63 3.41 1.71
N ALA A 218 12.50 4.14 1.66
CA ALA A 218 12.35 5.28 0.75
C ALA A 218 13.36 6.41 1.07
N VAL A 219 13.56 6.71 2.36
CA VAL A 219 14.54 7.73 2.79
C VAL A 219 15.97 7.28 2.55
N GLU A 220 16.30 6.01 2.75
CA GLU A 220 17.63 5.46 2.50
C GLU A 220 18.01 5.54 1.02
N MET A 221 17.10 5.16 0.12
CA MET A 221 17.41 4.98 -1.29
C MET A 221 17.07 6.19 -2.17
N ALA A 222 15.92 6.85 -1.95
CA ALA A 222 15.38 7.77 -2.95
C ALA A 222 15.99 9.17 -2.91
N THR A 223 16.18 9.78 -4.08
CA THR A 223 16.47 11.21 -4.22
C THR A 223 15.19 12.04 -4.20
N ARG A 224 14.05 11.44 -4.60
CA ARG A 224 12.72 12.03 -4.54
C ARG A 224 11.70 11.01 -4.08
N ILE A 225 10.84 11.40 -3.17
CA ILE A 225 9.81 10.55 -2.58
C ILE A 225 8.44 11.13 -2.92
N CYS A 226 7.60 10.33 -3.58
CA CYS A 226 6.21 10.67 -3.88
C CYS A 226 5.30 9.85 -2.97
N ILE A 227 4.34 10.50 -2.30
CA ILE A 227 3.37 9.83 -1.43
C ILE A 227 2.06 9.66 -2.17
N LEU A 228 1.58 8.41 -2.26
CA LEU A 228 0.33 8.04 -2.90
C LEU A 228 -0.73 7.78 -1.83
N PHE A 229 -1.81 8.57 -1.85
CA PHE A 229 -2.98 8.36 -0.99
C PHE A 229 -3.97 7.40 -1.64
N PRO A 230 -4.62 6.53 -0.86
CA PRO A 230 -5.56 5.53 -1.38
C PRO A 230 -6.97 6.11 -1.62
N ARG A 231 -7.77 5.39 -2.42
CA ARG A 231 -9.24 5.47 -2.54
C ARG A 231 -9.81 6.77 -3.13
N PRO A 232 -9.60 7.03 -4.41
CA PRO A 232 -8.69 6.40 -5.34
C PRO A 232 -7.27 6.87 -5.14
N GLY A 233 -6.29 6.12 -5.69
CA GLY A 233 -4.89 6.51 -5.66
C GLY A 233 -4.68 7.89 -6.27
N ARG A 234 -4.15 8.84 -5.49
CA ARG A 234 -3.79 10.19 -5.92
C ARG A 234 -2.42 10.57 -5.36
N LEU A 235 -1.62 11.28 -6.14
CA LEU A 235 -0.39 11.85 -5.62
C LEU A 235 -0.72 13.02 -4.69
N GLY A 236 -0.26 12.92 -3.44
CA GLY A 236 -0.55 13.93 -2.41
C GLY A 236 0.62 14.83 -2.09
N LEU A 237 1.82 14.26 -1.98
CA LEU A 237 3.02 14.99 -1.61
C LEU A 237 4.23 14.50 -2.39
N VAL A 238 5.11 15.42 -2.76
CA VAL A 238 6.42 15.14 -3.36
C VAL A 238 7.49 15.79 -2.50
N LEU A 239 8.46 15.01 -2.05
CA LEU A 239 9.57 15.44 -1.20
C LEU A 239 10.89 15.18 -1.91
N GLU A 240 11.78 16.17 -1.90
CA GLU A 240 13.17 15.99 -2.28
C GLU A 240 13.99 15.51 -1.10
N ASN A 241 14.82 14.51 -1.34
CA ASN A 241 15.72 13.98 -0.33
C ASN A 241 17.16 14.30 -0.72
N ASN A 242 17.67 15.36 -0.13
CA ASN A 242 19.02 15.89 -0.38
C ASN A 242 20.09 15.31 0.55
N LEU A 243 19.76 14.28 1.35
CA LEU A 243 20.74 13.60 2.19
C LEU A 243 21.82 12.96 1.34
N PRO A 244 23.12 13.19 1.64
CA PRO A 244 24.21 12.60 0.88
C PRO A 244 24.29 11.09 1.08
N TYR A 245 24.78 10.36 0.06
CA TYR A 245 25.10 8.94 0.17
C TYR A 245 26.56 8.73 0.67
N PRO A 246 26.84 7.66 1.44
CA PRO A 246 25.88 6.73 2.03
C PRO A 246 25.06 7.39 3.16
N ARG A 247 23.80 7.03 3.28
CA ARG A 247 22.88 7.56 4.30
C ARG A 247 22.92 6.69 5.54
N ASP A 248 23.18 7.30 6.68
CA ASP A 248 23.16 6.64 7.98
C ASP A 248 21.75 6.74 8.57
N SER A 249 21.08 5.61 8.73
CA SER A 249 19.75 5.52 9.32
C SER A 249 19.67 6.05 10.75
N LYS A 250 20.81 6.11 11.47
CA LYS A 250 20.91 6.61 12.85
C LYS A 250 21.18 8.12 12.92
N SER A 251 21.48 8.78 11.79
CA SER A 251 21.74 10.22 11.79
C SER A 251 20.48 11.01 12.13
N PRO A 252 20.63 12.15 12.86
CA PRO A 252 19.50 13.00 13.23
C PRO A 252 18.72 13.52 12.02
N GLU A 253 19.41 13.81 10.93
CA GLU A 253 18.83 14.31 9.68
C GLU A 253 17.95 13.25 9.02
N PHE A 254 18.42 12.00 8.97
CA PHE A 254 17.65 10.86 8.45
C PHE A 254 16.39 10.65 9.30
N GLN A 255 16.54 10.57 10.61
CA GLN A 255 15.42 10.37 11.55
C GLN A 255 14.42 11.52 11.50
N SER A 256 14.90 12.77 11.31
CA SER A 256 14.02 13.91 11.14
C SER A 256 13.19 13.83 9.87
N LEU A 257 13.76 13.39 8.74
CA LEU A 257 13.04 13.22 7.48
C LEU A 257 12.02 12.08 7.57
N VAL A 258 12.38 10.95 8.18
CA VAL A 258 11.48 9.82 8.46
C VAL A 258 10.28 10.31 9.28
N ARG A 259 10.53 11.04 10.38
CA ARG A 259 9.47 11.60 11.24
C ARG A 259 8.56 12.54 10.46
N THR A 260 9.13 13.45 9.67
CA THR A 260 8.34 14.39 8.85
C THR A 260 7.41 13.67 7.88
N ILE A 261 7.88 12.58 7.26
CA ILE A 261 7.05 11.76 6.36
C ILE A 261 5.93 11.08 7.15
N HIS A 262 6.24 10.50 8.32
CA HIS A 262 5.24 9.89 9.20
C HIS A 262 4.16 10.88 9.60
N GLU A 263 4.55 12.04 10.15
CA GLU A 263 3.62 13.09 10.57
C GLU A 263 2.73 13.56 9.42
N THR A 264 3.32 13.72 8.23
CA THR A 264 2.57 14.14 7.04
C THR A 264 1.53 13.09 6.63
N ILE A 265 1.93 11.80 6.57
CA ILE A 265 1.01 10.71 6.21
C ILE A 265 -0.11 10.62 7.26
N THR A 266 0.23 10.73 8.55
CA THR A 266 -0.74 10.68 9.64
C THR A 266 -1.75 11.82 9.55
N THR A 267 -1.27 13.07 9.44
CA THR A 267 -2.13 14.27 9.34
C THR A 267 -3.08 14.21 8.14
N LEU A 268 -2.64 13.64 7.03
CA LEU A 268 -3.46 13.54 5.82
C LEU A 268 -4.40 12.32 5.82
N THR A 269 -4.11 11.32 6.65
CA THR A 269 -4.92 10.09 6.75
C THR A 269 -5.91 10.13 7.92
N LEU A 270 -5.52 10.78 9.02
CA LEU A 270 -6.30 10.99 10.23
C LEU A 270 -6.43 12.52 10.47
N PRO A 271 -7.31 13.22 9.76
CA PRO A 271 -7.49 14.65 10.01
C PRO A 271 -8.06 14.85 11.41
N ASP A 272 -7.44 15.75 12.19
CA ASP A 272 -7.97 16.22 13.47
C ASP A 272 -9.39 16.74 13.25
N HIS A 273 -10.39 16.10 13.83
CA HIS A 273 -11.81 16.41 13.83
C HIS A 273 -12.39 16.91 12.48
N PRO A 274 -13.56 16.45 12.05
CA PRO A 274 -14.28 17.16 10.99
C PRO A 274 -14.40 18.62 11.46
N PRO A 275 -14.06 19.63 10.63
CA PRO A 275 -14.14 21.03 11.04
C PRO A 275 -15.52 21.25 11.66
N GLU A 276 -15.56 21.77 12.89
CA GLU A 276 -16.82 22.18 13.53
C GLU A 276 -17.56 23.02 12.49
N PRO A 277 -18.85 22.74 12.21
CA PRO A 277 -19.59 23.53 11.26
C PRO A 277 -19.55 24.98 11.77
N ALA A 278 -18.83 25.85 11.06
CA ALA A 278 -18.90 27.27 11.32
C ALA A 278 -20.38 27.63 11.40
N ILE A 279 -20.83 28.10 12.56
CA ILE A 279 -22.20 28.54 12.79
C ILE A 279 -22.39 29.80 11.94
N VAL A 280 -22.63 29.59 10.64
CA VAL A 280 -23.19 30.62 9.78
C VAL A 280 -24.71 30.47 9.90
N SER A 281 -25.27 31.38 10.71
CA SER A 281 -26.70 31.44 10.90
C SER A 281 -27.40 31.56 9.54
N GLY A 282 -28.24 30.57 9.20
CA GLY A 282 -29.28 30.73 8.22
C GLY A 282 -29.27 29.87 6.96
N ALA A 283 -28.53 28.75 6.86
CA ALA A 283 -28.69 27.81 5.74
C ALA A 283 -28.81 26.36 6.25
N PRO A 284 -29.68 25.52 5.66
CA PRO A 284 -29.89 24.17 6.16
C PRO A 284 -28.66 23.29 5.90
N ILE A 285 -28.11 22.74 6.97
CA ILE A 285 -27.00 21.79 7.00
C ILE A 285 -27.50 20.46 6.41
N SER A 286 -27.41 20.26 5.09
CA SER A 286 -27.83 18.99 4.49
C SER A 286 -26.85 18.35 3.51
N ARG A 287 -25.65 18.91 3.25
CA ARG A 287 -24.73 18.34 2.23
C ARG A 287 -23.48 17.63 2.75
N ALA A 288 -23.04 17.84 3.99
CA ALA A 288 -21.86 17.16 4.53
C ALA A 288 -22.17 15.80 5.19
N ARG A 289 -23.43 15.54 5.60
CA ARG A 289 -23.86 14.29 6.27
C ARG A 289 -24.20 13.13 5.33
N ASN A 290 -24.05 13.25 4.03
CA ASN A 290 -24.55 12.24 3.07
C ASN A 290 -23.45 11.35 2.42
N ARG A 291 -22.19 11.42 2.85
CA ARG A 291 -21.17 10.46 2.40
C ARG A 291 -21.13 9.26 3.32
N MET A 292 -21.30 8.06 2.75
CA MET A 292 -21.08 6.80 3.46
C MET A 292 -19.57 6.66 3.72
N GLU A 293 -19.20 6.37 4.97
CA GLU A 293 -17.80 6.19 5.35
C GLU A 293 -17.34 4.77 5.06
N SER A 294 -16.16 4.64 4.44
CA SER A 294 -15.52 3.35 4.23
C SER A 294 -14.89 2.84 5.53
N ILE A 295 -15.06 1.55 5.81
CA ILE A 295 -14.41 0.90 6.96
C ILE A 295 -13.04 0.33 6.56
N PRO A 296 -12.00 0.45 7.40
CA PRO A 296 -10.70 -0.19 7.17
C PRO A 296 -10.82 -1.72 7.20
N TYR A 297 -10.01 -2.41 6.38
CA TYR A 297 -9.99 -3.89 6.33
C TYR A 297 -9.18 -4.46 7.51
N VAL A 298 -9.71 -4.30 8.73
CA VAL A 298 -9.01 -4.63 9.97
C VAL A 298 -9.78 -5.69 10.74
N PRO A 299 -9.15 -6.83 11.07
CA PRO A 299 -9.74 -7.82 11.96
C PRO A 299 -9.93 -7.28 13.39
N VAL A 300 -11.01 -7.68 14.07
CA VAL A 300 -11.30 -7.23 15.44
C VAL A 300 -10.14 -7.51 16.41
N GLY A 301 -9.44 -8.65 16.27
CA GLY A 301 -8.29 -8.98 17.11
C GLY A 301 -7.17 -7.95 17.08
N GLN A 302 -6.98 -7.26 15.95
CA GLN A 302 -5.98 -6.19 15.84
C GLN A 302 -6.43 -4.92 16.55
N ILE A 303 -7.72 -4.59 16.51
CA ILE A 303 -8.31 -3.48 17.27
C ILE A 303 -8.13 -3.73 18.76
N LEU A 304 -8.47 -4.95 19.23
CA LEU A 304 -8.28 -5.35 20.62
C LEU A 304 -6.82 -5.28 21.06
N GLY A 305 -5.90 -5.70 20.21
CA GLY A 305 -4.46 -5.60 20.45
C GLY A 305 -4.00 -4.16 20.66
N LEU A 306 -4.41 -3.24 19.78
CA LEU A 306 -4.14 -1.81 19.92
C LEU A 306 -4.65 -1.25 21.27
N LEU A 307 -5.93 -1.51 21.60
CA LEU A 307 -6.53 -1.01 22.84
C LEU A 307 -5.79 -1.55 24.08
N SER A 308 -5.31 -2.81 24.05
CA SER A 308 -4.55 -3.39 25.16
C SER A 308 -3.19 -2.69 25.33
N ILE A 309 -2.49 -2.40 24.25
CA ILE A 309 -1.21 -1.68 24.29
C ILE A 309 -1.41 -0.27 24.85
N LEU A 310 -2.42 0.48 24.35
CA LEU A 310 -2.70 1.83 24.85
C LEU A 310 -3.08 1.85 26.34
N ARG A 311 -3.70 0.78 26.86
CA ARG A 311 -3.99 0.64 28.28
C ARG A 311 -2.70 0.41 29.10
N ASP A 312 -1.85 -0.49 28.59
CA ASP A 312 -0.66 -0.97 29.32
C ASP A 312 0.51 0.03 29.21
N THR A 313 0.50 0.91 28.19
CA THR A 313 1.52 1.94 27.94
C THR A 313 0.86 3.30 27.63
N PRO A 314 0.26 3.98 28.63
CA PRO A 314 -0.52 5.21 28.42
C PRO A 314 0.32 6.41 27.90
N ASP A 315 1.65 6.38 28.07
CA ASP A 315 2.56 7.39 27.54
C ASP A 315 2.91 7.17 26.07
N LEU A 316 2.58 6.00 25.49
CA LEU A 316 2.81 5.65 24.11
C LEU A 316 1.64 6.15 23.25
N THR A 317 1.70 7.41 22.82
CA THR A 317 0.59 8.04 22.07
C THR A 317 0.91 8.22 20.59
N ASN A 318 2.17 8.31 20.20
CA ASN A 318 2.56 8.51 18.83
C ASN A 318 2.35 7.25 17.98
N ILE A 319 1.69 7.37 16.84
CA ILE A 319 1.37 6.22 15.95
C ILE A 319 2.63 5.47 15.48
N TYR A 320 3.74 6.17 15.27
CA TYR A 320 4.99 5.55 14.86
C TYR A 320 5.55 4.63 15.96
N ASP A 321 5.56 5.12 17.20
CA ASP A 321 6.03 4.35 18.34
C ASP A 321 5.11 3.15 18.61
N ILE A 322 3.79 3.34 18.47
CA ILE A 322 2.78 2.27 18.52
C ILE A 322 3.03 1.23 17.42
N SER A 323 3.37 1.65 16.20
CA SER A 323 3.68 0.76 15.08
C SER A 323 4.87 -0.15 15.39
N ASN A 324 5.92 0.41 15.99
CA ASN A 324 7.10 -0.34 16.41
C ASN A 324 6.78 -1.33 17.54
N GLU A 325 5.96 -0.93 18.52
CA GLU A 325 5.55 -1.79 19.64
C GLU A 325 4.66 -2.95 19.18
N ILE A 326 3.74 -2.70 18.24
CA ILE A 326 2.88 -3.74 17.65
C ILE A 326 3.68 -4.67 16.70
N GLY A 327 4.85 -4.22 16.21
CA GLY A 327 5.64 -4.92 15.20
C GLY A 327 4.93 -5.01 13.84
N LYS A 328 4.16 -3.98 13.49
CA LYS A 328 3.42 -3.87 12.23
C LYS A 328 3.90 -2.70 11.40
N GLU A 329 3.66 -2.80 10.10
CA GLU A 329 3.91 -1.69 9.19
C GLU A 329 3.07 -0.45 9.58
N PHE A 330 3.67 0.72 9.44
CA PHE A 330 3.02 1.99 9.79
C PHE A 330 1.66 2.18 9.11
N GLY A 331 1.56 1.81 7.81
CA GLY A 331 0.30 1.89 7.08
C GLY A 331 -0.80 0.95 7.61
N GLU A 332 -0.45 -0.24 8.10
CA GLU A 332 -1.39 -1.15 8.77
C GLU A 332 -1.83 -0.57 10.11
N THR A 333 -0.88 0.00 10.88
CA THR A 333 -1.17 0.61 12.19
C THR A 333 -2.14 1.77 12.05
N ILE A 334 -1.98 2.64 11.05
CA ILE A 334 -2.97 3.70 10.75
C ILE A 334 -4.35 3.10 10.46
N GLY A 335 -4.42 1.99 9.70
CA GLY A 335 -5.68 1.29 9.44
C GLY A 335 -6.35 0.79 10.73
N ILE A 336 -5.56 0.25 11.68
CA ILE A 336 -6.05 -0.26 12.96
C ILE A 336 -6.54 0.90 13.84
N VAL A 337 -5.78 2.00 13.92
CA VAL A 337 -6.17 3.21 14.66
C VAL A 337 -7.46 3.78 14.09
N LYS A 338 -7.57 3.90 12.76
CA LYS A 338 -8.79 4.40 12.10
C LYS A 338 -10.01 3.51 12.35
N ALA A 339 -9.81 2.18 12.39
CA ALA A 339 -10.89 1.25 12.74
C ALA A 339 -11.38 1.45 14.18
N ALA A 340 -10.44 1.64 15.13
CA ALA A 340 -10.77 1.91 16.53
C ALA A 340 -11.41 3.30 16.73
N GLU A 341 -11.00 4.31 15.94
CA GLU A 341 -11.56 5.67 15.94
C GLU A 341 -13.00 5.70 15.41
N ILE A 342 -13.27 5.02 14.30
CA ILE A 342 -14.63 4.88 13.74
C ILE A 342 -15.59 4.21 14.74
N LEU A 343 -15.06 3.32 15.57
CA LEU A 343 -15.81 2.66 16.67
C LEU A 343 -15.83 3.51 17.95
N GLU A 344 -15.33 4.74 17.92
CA GLU A 344 -15.25 5.66 19.06
C GLU A 344 -14.47 5.11 20.27
N LEU A 345 -13.64 4.08 20.08
CA LEU A 345 -12.85 3.45 21.15
C LEU A 345 -11.52 4.20 21.41
N VAL A 346 -11.02 4.92 20.41
CA VAL A 346 -9.87 5.81 20.51
C VAL A 346 -10.17 7.16 19.90
N ASP A 347 -9.39 8.18 20.29
CA ASP A 347 -9.36 9.52 19.71
C ASP A 347 -7.95 9.84 19.28
N THR A 348 -7.80 10.66 18.22
CA THR A 348 -6.49 10.96 17.61
C THR A 348 -6.17 12.45 17.60
N PRO A 349 -6.19 13.15 18.78
CA PRO A 349 -5.92 14.57 18.83
C PRO A 349 -4.44 14.86 18.44
N LYS A 350 -4.23 15.72 17.44
CA LYS A 350 -2.89 16.13 16.98
C LYS A 350 -1.96 14.94 16.64
N ASN A 351 -2.52 13.88 16.07
CA ASN A 351 -1.84 12.63 15.71
C ASN A 351 -1.38 11.74 16.89
N ASP A 352 -1.76 12.07 18.12
CA ASP A 352 -1.64 11.19 19.27
C ASP A 352 -2.84 10.27 19.36
N VAL A 353 -2.63 8.99 19.67
CA VAL A 353 -3.71 8.00 19.86
C VAL A 353 -4.00 7.87 21.35
N ARG A 354 -5.23 8.06 21.75
CA ARG A 354 -5.66 7.96 23.16
C ARG A 354 -6.93 7.16 23.28
N LEU A 355 -7.05 6.39 24.36
CA LEU A 355 -8.32 5.71 24.70
C LEU A 355 -9.38 6.74 25.06
N THR A 356 -10.58 6.61 24.49
CA THR A 356 -11.76 7.34 24.92
C THR A 356 -12.32 6.75 26.23
N GLU A 357 -13.28 7.42 26.86
CA GLU A 357 -14.02 6.86 28.00
C GLU A 357 -14.74 5.55 27.62
N LEU A 358 -15.26 5.47 26.38
CA LEU A 358 -15.87 4.27 25.84
C LEU A 358 -14.83 3.15 25.66
N GLY A 359 -13.64 3.47 25.14
CA GLY A 359 -12.52 2.52 25.00
C GLY A 359 -12.06 1.95 26.33
N GLN A 360 -11.99 2.78 27.38
CA GLN A 360 -11.67 2.33 28.74
C GLN A 360 -12.78 1.43 29.32
N SER A 361 -14.05 1.79 29.11
CA SER A 361 -15.22 0.99 29.52
C SER A 361 -15.24 -0.35 28.80
N PHE A 362 -14.95 -0.35 27.50
CA PHE A 362 -14.85 -1.56 26.68
C PHE A 362 -13.77 -2.52 27.18
N LEU A 363 -12.59 -2.01 27.52
CA LEU A 363 -11.49 -2.84 28.05
C LEU A 363 -11.79 -3.41 29.43
N SER A 364 -12.54 -2.67 30.25
CA SER A 364 -12.91 -3.06 31.62
C SER A 364 -14.08 -4.05 31.65
N ALA A 365 -14.88 -4.08 30.60
CA ALA A 365 -16.06 -4.94 30.49
C ALA A 365 -15.68 -6.43 30.35
N ASP A 366 -16.56 -7.31 30.81
CA ASP A 366 -16.50 -8.73 30.54
C ASP A 366 -16.76 -9.04 29.04
N ARG A 367 -16.71 -10.32 28.69
CA ARG A 367 -16.88 -10.75 27.30
C ARG A 367 -18.22 -10.31 26.69
N LEU A 368 -19.28 -10.39 27.47
CA LEU A 368 -20.62 -10.01 27.02
C LEU A 368 -20.75 -8.48 26.89
N GLY A 369 -20.26 -7.73 27.88
CA GLY A 369 -20.23 -6.27 27.84
C GLY A 369 -19.45 -5.71 26.66
N ARG A 370 -18.27 -6.28 26.35
CA ARG A 370 -17.52 -5.91 25.16
C ARG A 370 -18.30 -6.14 23.87
N ARG A 371 -18.99 -7.28 23.77
CA ARG A 371 -19.82 -7.62 22.62
C ARG A 371 -20.96 -6.61 22.44
N LEU A 372 -21.63 -6.22 23.53
CA LEU A 372 -22.71 -5.24 23.50
C LEU A 372 -22.19 -3.84 23.08
N ILE A 373 -21.12 -3.34 23.70
CA ILE A 373 -20.52 -2.05 23.32
C ILE A 373 -20.13 -2.06 21.85
N PHE A 374 -19.49 -3.12 21.37
CA PHE A 374 -19.07 -3.23 19.96
C PHE A 374 -20.29 -3.27 19.02
N SER A 375 -21.33 -4.00 19.42
CA SER A 375 -22.61 -4.07 18.70
C SER A 375 -23.26 -2.70 18.55
N ASP A 376 -23.32 -1.92 19.63
CA ASP A 376 -23.89 -0.58 19.60
C ASP A 376 -23.10 0.34 18.66
N GLN A 377 -21.76 0.26 18.67
CA GLN A 377 -20.94 1.08 17.79
C GLN A 377 -21.12 0.73 16.31
N ILE A 378 -21.17 -0.55 15.95
CA ILE A 378 -21.39 -0.90 14.54
C ILE A 378 -22.80 -0.58 14.05
N HIS A 379 -23.81 -0.56 14.93
CA HIS A 379 -25.15 -0.09 14.57
C HIS A 379 -25.20 1.40 14.25
N ASN A 380 -24.26 2.21 14.76
CA ASN A 380 -24.13 3.62 14.43
C ASN A 380 -23.47 3.85 13.06
N LEU A 381 -22.78 2.84 12.49
CA LEU A 381 -22.10 2.95 11.21
C LEU A 381 -23.06 2.75 10.04
N ARG A 382 -23.18 3.76 9.19
CA ARG A 382 -24.12 3.75 8.06
C ARG A 382 -23.89 2.59 7.09
N ILE A 383 -22.64 2.16 6.91
CA ILE A 383 -22.33 1.03 6.02
C ILE A 383 -22.99 -0.26 6.51
N PHE A 384 -23.13 -0.45 7.82
CA PHE A 384 -23.80 -1.62 8.38
C PHE A 384 -25.33 -1.58 8.21
N HIS A 385 -25.93 -0.39 8.03
CA HIS A 385 -27.35 -0.29 7.73
C HIS A 385 -27.73 -1.03 6.45
N ILE A 386 -26.84 -1.10 5.46
CA ILE A 386 -27.07 -1.87 4.22
C ILE A 386 -27.47 -3.33 4.54
N ILE A 387 -26.70 -3.99 5.41
CA ILE A 387 -26.93 -5.40 5.74
C ILE A 387 -28.05 -5.53 6.80
N ILE A 388 -28.02 -4.67 7.82
CA ILE A 388 -28.99 -4.74 8.94
C ILE A 388 -30.43 -4.55 8.45
N GLU A 389 -30.66 -3.67 7.48
CA GLU A 389 -32.00 -3.48 6.90
C GLU A 389 -32.48 -4.73 6.16
N TYR A 390 -31.62 -5.40 5.41
CA TYR A 390 -31.97 -6.67 4.79
C TYR A 390 -32.29 -7.75 5.84
N LEU A 391 -31.41 -7.88 6.84
CA LEU A 391 -31.55 -8.89 7.90
C LEU A 391 -32.75 -8.66 8.84
N ARG A 392 -33.32 -7.43 8.84
CA ARG A 392 -34.61 -7.15 9.53
C ARG A 392 -35.82 -7.68 8.78
N LEU A 393 -35.70 -7.78 7.44
CA LEU A 393 -36.79 -8.20 6.58
C LEU A 393 -36.77 -9.72 6.30
N GLN A 394 -35.59 -10.32 6.34
CA GLN A 394 -35.35 -11.72 6.03
C GLN A 394 -34.16 -12.26 6.84
N ASP A 395 -34.26 -13.49 7.33
CA ASP A 395 -33.22 -14.10 8.18
C ASP A 395 -31.89 -14.33 7.44
N GLU A 396 -31.87 -14.31 6.11
CA GLU A 396 -30.73 -14.63 5.25
C GLU A 396 -30.77 -13.80 3.96
N VAL A 397 -29.61 -13.32 3.48
CA VAL A 397 -29.46 -12.45 2.30
C VAL A 397 -28.32 -12.92 1.41
N GLU A 398 -28.52 -12.92 0.09
CA GLU A 398 -27.46 -13.25 -0.88
C GLU A 398 -26.33 -12.21 -0.83
N ALA A 399 -25.10 -12.71 -0.78
CA ALA A 399 -23.91 -11.85 -0.75
C ALA A 399 -23.81 -10.96 -2.02
N ASP A 400 -24.20 -11.48 -3.18
CA ASP A 400 -24.12 -10.76 -4.44
C ASP A 400 -25.02 -9.51 -4.48
N GLN A 401 -26.13 -9.51 -3.74
CA GLN A 401 -26.99 -8.34 -3.59
C GLN A 401 -26.30 -7.27 -2.72
N ILE A 402 -25.76 -7.68 -1.56
CA ILE A 402 -25.05 -6.79 -0.65
C ILE A 402 -23.81 -6.20 -1.35
N LEU A 403 -23.07 -7.00 -2.13
CA LEU A 403 -21.90 -6.54 -2.88
C LEU A 403 -22.24 -5.44 -3.89
N LYS A 404 -23.38 -5.53 -4.57
CA LYS A 404 -23.86 -4.49 -5.50
C LYS A 404 -24.15 -3.18 -4.77
N ASP A 405 -24.78 -3.25 -3.62
CA ASP A 405 -25.11 -2.05 -2.83
C ASP A 405 -23.87 -1.40 -2.25
N ILE A 406 -22.91 -2.20 -1.72
CA ILE A 406 -21.61 -1.71 -1.28
C ILE A 406 -20.87 -1.04 -2.45
N ALA A 407 -20.82 -1.66 -3.63
CA ALA A 407 -20.15 -1.09 -4.79
C ALA A 407 -20.78 0.24 -5.25
N SER A 408 -22.10 0.37 -5.14
CA SER A 408 -22.82 1.60 -5.44
C SER A 408 -22.54 2.70 -4.40
N ALA A 409 -22.49 2.33 -3.11
CA ALA A 409 -22.29 3.26 -2.02
C ALA A 409 -20.84 3.70 -1.85
N LEU A 410 -19.89 2.80 -2.13
CA LEU A 410 -18.44 2.98 -1.99
C LEU A 410 -17.71 2.61 -3.31
N PRO A 411 -17.81 3.43 -4.35
CA PRO A 411 -17.29 3.11 -5.68
C PRO A 411 -15.75 3.03 -5.78
N TYR A 412 -15.04 3.43 -4.73
CA TYR A 412 -13.57 3.41 -4.65
C TYR A 412 -13.00 2.31 -3.76
N ASP A 413 -13.87 1.53 -3.12
CA ASP A 413 -13.49 0.43 -2.22
C ASP A 413 -13.70 -0.93 -2.90
N ASN A 414 -13.02 -1.95 -2.38
CA ASN A 414 -13.25 -3.32 -2.80
C ASN A 414 -14.47 -3.88 -2.06
N PRO A 415 -15.61 -4.14 -2.74
CA PRO A 415 -16.84 -4.56 -2.07
C PRO A 415 -16.69 -5.88 -1.30
N GLU A 416 -15.89 -6.84 -1.84
CA GLU A 416 -15.68 -8.13 -1.19
C GLU A 416 -14.91 -7.98 0.13
N LYS A 417 -13.86 -7.14 0.16
CA LYS A 417 -13.11 -6.86 1.39
C LYS A 417 -13.94 -6.12 2.43
N ILE A 418 -14.78 -5.18 1.99
CA ILE A 418 -15.74 -4.49 2.87
C ILE A 418 -16.69 -5.50 3.48
N LEU A 419 -17.33 -6.34 2.65
CA LEU A 419 -18.26 -7.36 3.13
C LEU A 419 -17.59 -8.33 4.12
N GLN A 420 -16.38 -8.82 3.80
CA GLN A 420 -15.61 -9.67 4.70
C GLN A 420 -15.36 -9.00 6.06
N THR A 421 -15.03 -7.72 6.06
CA THR A 421 -14.81 -6.95 7.29
C THR A 421 -16.11 -6.77 8.07
N MET A 422 -17.21 -6.41 7.39
CA MET A 422 -18.52 -6.27 8.01
C MET A 422 -18.99 -7.59 8.66
N VAL A 423 -18.81 -8.71 7.97
CA VAL A 423 -19.13 -10.04 8.52
C VAL A 423 -18.26 -10.35 9.73
N ALA A 424 -16.94 -10.09 9.66
CA ALA A 424 -16.05 -10.34 10.79
C ALA A 424 -16.40 -9.50 12.02
N TRP A 425 -16.74 -8.22 11.84
CA TRP A 425 -17.17 -7.34 12.91
C TRP A 425 -18.55 -7.72 13.43
N GLY A 426 -19.49 -8.05 12.53
CA GLY A 426 -20.84 -8.50 12.87
C GLY A 426 -20.86 -9.83 13.64
N ARG A 427 -19.97 -10.76 13.29
CA ARG A 427 -19.77 -12.02 14.02
C ARG A 427 -19.25 -11.77 15.44
N TYR A 428 -18.28 -10.88 15.62
CA TYR A 428 -17.80 -10.51 16.95
C TYR A 428 -18.90 -9.85 17.79
N ALA A 429 -19.66 -8.94 17.17
CA ALA A 429 -20.83 -8.29 17.80
C ALA A 429 -22.00 -9.25 18.07
N GLY A 430 -22.04 -10.41 17.40
CA GLY A 430 -23.10 -11.41 17.49
C GLY A 430 -24.36 -11.04 16.75
N ILE A 431 -24.26 -10.24 15.72
CA ILE A 431 -25.38 -9.79 14.89
C ILE A 431 -25.57 -10.72 13.70
N MET A 432 -24.49 -11.07 13.01
CA MET A 432 -24.53 -11.80 11.74
C MET A 432 -23.34 -12.72 11.54
N ASP A 433 -23.49 -13.69 10.62
CA ASP A 433 -22.41 -14.53 10.13
C ASP A 433 -22.59 -14.83 8.64
N PHE A 434 -21.63 -15.53 8.02
CA PHE A 434 -21.58 -15.83 6.61
C PHE A 434 -21.53 -17.34 6.32
N ASN A 435 -22.43 -17.80 5.48
CA ASN A 435 -22.45 -19.16 4.95
C ASN A 435 -21.67 -19.20 3.62
N ALA A 436 -20.47 -19.77 3.64
CA ALA A 436 -19.61 -19.84 2.47
C ALA A 436 -20.16 -20.74 1.36
N SER A 437 -20.90 -21.82 1.72
CA SER A 437 -21.47 -22.77 0.75
C SER A 437 -22.68 -22.19 0.01
N ALA A 438 -23.54 -21.44 0.72
CA ALA A 438 -24.70 -20.80 0.16
C ALA A 438 -24.39 -19.36 -0.36
N ARG A 439 -23.23 -18.80 -0.01
CA ARG A 439 -22.86 -17.41 -0.29
C ARG A 439 -23.88 -16.40 0.27
N THR A 440 -24.33 -16.62 1.50
CA THR A 440 -25.32 -15.78 2.16
C THR A 440 -24.82 -15.23 3.48
N VAL A 441 -25.33 -14.05 3.87
CA VAL A 441 -25.18 -13.47 5.20
C VAL A 441 -26.46 -13.75 5.98
N PHE A 442 -26.37 -14.22 7.20
CA PHE A 442 -27.52 -14.58 8.03
C PHE A 442 -27.43 -14.02 9.45
N VAL A 443 -28.59 -13.87 10.10
CA VAL A 443 -28.70 -13.36 11.48
C VAL A 443 -28.22 -14.43 12.46
N LEU A 444 -27.35 -14.05 13.41
CA LEU A 444 -27.07 -14.87 14.57
C LEU A 444 -28.22 -14.72 15.56
N LYS A 445 -29.03 -15.77 15.74
CA LYS A 445 -30.05 -15.80 16.76
C LYS A 445 -29.36 -16.01 18.12
N ASP A 446 -29.65 -15.17 19.10
CA ASP A 446 -29.11 -15.35 20.45
C ASP A 446 -29.46 -16.75 20.95
N ASP A 447 -28.45 -17.57 21.23
CA ASP A 447 -28.60 -18.85 21.95
C ASP A 447 -28.92 -18.58 23.42
N ALA A 448 -30.10 -18.02 23.67
CA ALA A 448 -30.66 -17.90 25.02
C ALA A 448 -31.17 -19.26 25.56
N ASP A 449 -31.13 -20.35 24.78
CA ASP A 449 -31.74 -21.65 25.11
C ASP A 449 -30.80 -22.84 25.27
N HIS A 450 -29.46 -22.62 25.38
CA HIS A 450 -28.56 -23.72 25.76
C HIS A 450 -27.84 -23.42 27.09
N ALA A 451 -28.61 -23.35 28.18
CA ALA A 451 -28.10 -23.67 29.52
C ALA A 451 -27.85 -25.18 29.56
N PRO A 452 -26.61 -25.67 29.86
CA PRO A 452 -26.42 -27.06 30.14
C PRO A 452 -27.18 -27.41 31.43
N SER A 453 -28.19 -28.23 31.31
CA SER A 453 -28.81 -28.88 32.45
C SER A 453 -27.75 -29.75 33.13
N VAL A 454 -27.38 -29.33 34.38
CA VAL A 454 -26.75 -30.03 35.52
C VAL A 454 -25.68 -31.05 35.23
#